data_e31254703b299a3a8d8620987014b178
#
_entry.id   e31254703b299a3a8d8620987014b178
#
_cell.length_a   1.000
_cell.length_b   1.000
_cell.length_c   1.000
_cell.angle_alpha   90.00
_cell.angle_beta   90.00
_cell.angle_gamma   90.00
#
_symmetry.space_group_name_H-M   'P 1'
#
loop_
_entity.id
_entity.type
_entity.pdbx_description
1 polymer ?
#
loop_
_entity_poly.entity_id
_entity_poly.type
_entity_poly.pdbx_seq_one_letter_code
_entity_poly.pdbx_strand_id
1 'polypeptide(L)'
;IQKYVGNEPFLMTYGDGVCDVEIDKLVEFHKSHGKLATLTAVKMVQDKGVLDITKDQAVRAFREKNASDGAPINAGYMVLQPEVFDLLDGDSCVFEKTALVELANLGQLMSYVHTGFWQCMDNIREKSMLEKLLAENKAPWKKWERTIPEIPDYAK
;
A
#
# COMPACT_ATOMS: atom_id res chain seq x y z
N ILE A 1 19.20 5.91 4.08
CA ILE A 1 18.86 4.65 3.36
C ILE A 1 19.49 4.63 1.96
N GLN A 2 19.58 5.75 1.26
CA GLN A 2 20.08 5.85 -0.15
C GLN A 2 21.36 5.05 -0.40
N LYS A 3 22.35 5.15 0.50
CA LYS A 3 23.63 4.41 0.38
C LYS A 3 23.49 2.87 0.36
N TYR A 4 22.36 2.33 0.78
CA TYR A 4 22.10 0.88 0.79
C TYR A 4 21.27 0.42 -0.41
N VAL A 5 20.53 1.33 -1.04
CA VAL A 5 19.67 1.03 -2.20
C VAL A 5 20.45 0.95 -3.49
N GLY A 6 21.55 1.75 -3.62
CA GLY A 6 22.32 1.81 -4.85
C GLY A 6 21.60 2.56 -5.98
N ASN A 7 21.86 2.15 -7.22
CA ASN A 7 21.36 2.81 -8.45
C ASN A 7 20.30 1.99 -9.18
N GLU A 8 19.70 1.01 -8.53
CA GLU A 8 18.70 0.13 -9.14
C GLU A 8 17.31 0.45 -8.56
N PRO A 9 16.23 0.20 -9.32
CA PRO A 9 14.88 0.28 -8.78
C PRO A 9 14.72 -0.59 -7.53
N PHE A 10 14.01 -0.09 -6.55
CA PHE A 10 13.84 -0.79 -5.27
C PHE A 10 12.37 -0.89 -4.86
N LEU A 11 12.10 -1.87 -4.02
CA LEU A 11 10.79 -2.07 -3.40
C LEU A 11 10.75 -1.39 -2.04
N MET A 12 9.65 -0.70 -1.76
CA MET A 12 9.34 -0.13 -0.46
C MET A 12 7.98 -0.63 0.01
N THR A 13 7.88 -0.96 1.28
CA THR A 13 6.60 -1.28 1.91
C THR A 13 6.48 -0.62 3.27
N TYR A 14 5.24 -0.32 3.68
CA TYR A 14 4.94 0.04 5.05
C TYR A 14 5.00 -1.20 5.95
N GLY A 15 5.29 -1.00 7.25
CA GLY A 15 5.50 -2.11 8.18
C GLY A 15 4.22 -2.66 8.81
N ASP A 16 3.07 -2.05 8.56
CA ASP A 16 1.77 -2.31 9.19
C ASP A 16 0.70 -2.85 8.22
N GLY A 17 1.06 -3.08 6.97
CA GLY A 17 0.15 -3.60 5.96
C GLY A 17 0.58 -4.97 5.42
N VAL A 18 -0.39 -5.87 5.25
CA VAL A 18 -0.21 -7.15 4.56
C VAL A 18 -1.09 -7.23 3.32
N CYS A 19 -0.54 -7.81 2.26
CA CYS A 19 -1.17 -7.83 0.93
C CYS A 19 -0.82 -9.13 0.19
N ASP A 20 -1.72 -9.60 -0.66
CA ASP A 20 -1.44 -10.72 -1.56
C ASP A 20 -1.04 -10.27 -2.97
N VAL A 21 -0.59 -9.02 -3.12
CA VAL A 21 -0.11 -8.48 -4.39
C VAL A 21 1.00 -9.35 -4.98
N GLU A 22 0.93 -9.57 -6.28
CA GLU A 22 1.98 -10.27 -7.02
C GLU A 22 3.12 -9.30 -7.34
N ILE A 23 4.19 -9.38 -6.56
CA ILE A 23 5.33 -8.46 -6.64
C ILE A 23 5.96 -8.44 -8.04
N ASP A 24 6.08 -9.60 -8.69
CA ASP A 24 6.64 -9.69 -10.05
C ASP A 24 5.81 -8.87 -11.05
N LYS A 25 4.48 -8.96 -10.98
CA LYS A 25 3.58 -8.17 -11.85
C LYS A 25 3.64 -6.67 -11.52
N LEU A 26 3.78 -6.31 -10.25
CA LEU A 26 3.97 -4.92 -9.83
C LEU A 26 5.27 -4.35 -10.42
N VAL A 27 6.35 -5.12 -10.37
CA VAL A 27 7.65 -4.74 -10.94
C VAL A 27 7.59 -4.66 -12.47
N GLU A 28 6.95 -5.63 -13.14
CA GLU A 28 6.74 -5.60 -14.60
C GLU A 28 5.95 -4.37 -15.02
N PHE A 29 4.86 -4.05 -14.30
CA PHE A 29 4.09 -2.83 -14.55
C PHE A 29 4.94 -1.58 -14.38
N HIS A 30 5.75 -1.48 -13.32
CA HIS A 30 6.66 -0.37 -13.11
C HIS A 30 7.63 -0.21 -14.28
N LYS A 31 8.25 -1.28 -14.72
CA LYS A 31 9.19 -1.27 -15.88
C LYS A 31 8.50 -0.85 -17.18
N SER A 32 7.22 -1.18 -17.35
CA SER A 32 6.50 -0.94 -18.61
C SER A 32 6.23 0.53 -18.91
N HIS A 33 6.10 1.38 -17.89
CA HIS A 33 5.74 2.79 -18.08
C HIS A 33 6.92 3.76 -17.98
N GLY A 34 8.08 3.34 -17.46
CA GLY A 34 9.29 4.16 -17.40
C GLY A 34 9.19 5.41 -16.53
N LYS A 35 8.28 5.44 -15.53
CA LYS A 35 8.14 6.54 -14.57
C LYS A 35 8.91 6.25 -13.30
N LEU A 36 9.11 7.29 -12.47
CA LEU A 36 9.94 7.20 -11.26
C LEU A 36 9.31 6.37 -10.14
N ALA A 37 7.99 6.31 -10.05
CA ALA A 37 7.32 5.62 -8.96
C ALA A 37 6.05 4.89 -9.41
N THR A 38 5.82 3.74 -8.80
CA THR A 38 4.56 3.00 -8.84
C THR A 38 4.11 2.74 -7.42
N LEU A 39 2.88 3.12 -7.06
CA LEU A 39 2.24 2.69 -5.83
C LEU A 39 1.15 1.65 -6.12
N THR A 40 0.94 0.75 -5.19
CA THR A 40 -0.20 -0.16 -5.24
C THR A 40 -1.42 0.53 -4.63
N ALA A 41 -2.49 0.60 -5.41
CA ALA A 41 -3.76 1.15 -4.97
C ALA A 41 -4.77 0.04 -4.70
N VAL A 42 -5.47 0.14 -3.58
CA VAL A 42 -6.59 -0.74 -3.21
C VAL A 42 -7.85 0.07 -2.99
N LYS A 43 -9.00 -0.52 -3.25
CA LYS A 43 -10.29 0.08 -2.88
C LYS A 43 -10.64 -0.35 -1.46
N MET A 44 -10.71 0.62 -0.58
CA MET A 44 -11.19 0.38 0.77
C MET A 44 -12.71 0.26 0.75
N VAL A 45 -13.25 -0.89 1.16
CA VAL A 45 -14.70 -1.05 1.30
C VAL A 45 -15.17 -0.19 2.47
N GLN A 46 -16.07 0.74 2.21
CA GLN A 46 -16.69 1.54 3.27
C GLN A 46 -17.57 0.63 4.15
N ASP A 47 -17.35 0.68 5.46
CA ASP A 47 -18.13 -0.12 6.43
C ASP A 47 -19.48 0.51 6.81
N LYS A 48 -19.78 1.70 6.29
CA LYS A 48 -20.94 2.50 6.72
C LYS A 48 -21.77 2.93 5.51
N GLY A 49 -23.09 3.06 5.74
CA GLY A 49 -24.00 3.57 4.73
C GLY A 49 -23.66 4.98 4.29
N VAL A 50 -23.95 5.27 3.04
CA VAL A 50 -23.70 6.56 2.40
C VAL A 50 -24.95 7.43 2.49
N LEU A 51 -24.79 8.67 2.93
CA LEU A 51 -25.86 9.68 3.03
C LEU A 51 -25.69 10.69 1.90
N ASP A 52 -26.81 10.98 1.21
CA ASP A 52 -26.92 12.18 0.36
C ASP A 52 -27.61 13.28 1.17
N ILE A 53 -26.85 14.33 1.51
CA ILE A 53 -27.30 15.40 2.41
C ILE A 53 -27.40 16.69 1.61
N THR A 54 -28.56 17.36 1.73
CA THR A 54 -28.82 18.67 1.12
C THR A 54 -28.11 19.80 1.89
N LYS A 55 -28.04 21.01 1.31
CA LYS A 55 -27.41 22.18 1.96
C LYS A 55 -28.09 22.60 3.27
N ASP A 56 -29.38 22.31 3.41
CA ASP A 56 -30.19 22.56 4.61
C ASP A 56 -30.20 21.36 5.59
N GLN A 57 -29.24 20.43 5.40
CA GLN A 57 -28.99 19.28 6.26
C GLN A 57 -30.07 18.18 6.23
N ALA A 58 -31.01 18.23 5.30
CA ALA A 58 -31.94 17.16 5.11
C ALA A 58 -31.28 15.94 4.44
N VAL A 59 -31.56 14.72 4.89
CA VAL A 59 -31.11 13.49 4.26
C VAL A 59 -32.05 13.20 3.08
N ARG A 60 -31.56 13.42 1.86
CA ARG A 60 -32.32 13.15 0.63
C ARG A 60 -32.35 11.66 0.28
N ALA A 61 -31.25 10.95 0.53
CA ALA A 61 -31.14 9.52 0.32
C ALA A 61 -30.21 8.88 1.34
N PHE A 62 -30.58 7.68 1.76
CA PHE A 62 -29.70 6.76 2.47
C PHE A 62 -29.49 5.53 1.60
N ARG A 63 -28.24 5.13 1.45
CA ARG A 63 -27.90 3.95 0.69
C ARG A 63 -26.95 3.06 1.51
N GLU A 64 -27.27 1.79 1.59
CA GLU A 64 -26.35 0.81 2.17
C GLU A 64 -25.05 0.79 1.35
N LYS A 65 -23.96 0.46 2.01
CA LYS A 65 -22.61 0.39 1.41
C LYS A 65 -22.57 -0.49 0.18
N ASN A 66 -21.77 -0.08 -0.80
CA ASN A 66 -21.45 -0.88 -1.97
C ASN A 66 -19.91 -0.98 -2.09
N ALA A 67 -19.41 -2.11 -2.56
CA ALA A 67 -17.98 -2.31 -2.79
C ALA A 67 -17.35 -1.27 -3.76
N SER A 68 -18.17 -0.60 -4.57
CA SER A 68 -17.74 0.48 -5.48
C SER A 68 -17.59 1.85 -4.80
N ASP A 69 -18.05 2.03 -3.56
CA ASP A 69 -18.09 3.32 -2.89
C ASP A 69 -16.75 3.77 -2.30
N GLY A 70 -15.77 2.87 -2.21
CA GLY A 70 -14.44 3.18 -1.70
C GLY A 70 -13.59 3.96 -2.69
N ALA A 71 -13.02 5.08 -2.24
CA ALA A 71 -11.95 5.73 -2.99
C ALA A 71 -10.70 4.83 -2.99
N PRO A 72 -9.91 4.83 -4.09
CA PRO A 72 -8.60 4.18 -4.08
C PRO A 72 -7.69 4.83 -3.04
N ILE A 73 -7.00 4.00 -2.27
CA ILE A 73 -6.02 4.43 -1.28
C ILE A 73 -4.66 3.79 -1.56
N ASN A 74 -3.59 4.38 -1.04
CA ASN A 74 -2.26 3.82 -1.09
C ASN A 74 -2.17 2.61 -0.15
N ALA A 75 -1.86 1.45 -0.72
CA ALA A 75 -1.71 0.20 0.01
C ALA A 75 -0.34 0.01 0.69
N GLY A 76 0.58 0.95 0.49
CA GLY A 76 1.91 0.92 1.11
C GLY A 76 2.92 -0.02 0.42
N TYR A 77 2.63 -0.53 -0.76
CA TYR A 77 3.56 -1.34 -1.57
C TYR A 77 3.96 -0.55 -2.81
N MET A 78 5.24 -0.28 -2.99
CA MET A 78 5.74 0.61 -4.03
C MET A 78 6.98 0.05 -4.73
N VAL A 79 7.14 0.43 -5.99
CA VAL A 79 8.39 0.30 -6.74
C VAL A 79 8.87 1.71 -7.09
N LEU A 80 10.10 2.01 -6.74
CA LEU A 80 10.68 3.35 -6.82
C LEU A 80 12.01 3.31 -7.58
N GLN A 81 12.24 4.32 -8.41
CA GLN A 81 13.56 4.60 -8.98
C GLN A 81 14.43 5.36 -7.96
N PRO A 82 15.76 5.21 -7.98
CA PRO A 82 16.65 5.92 -7.07
C PRO A 82 16.53 7.45 -7.11
N GLU A 83 16.14 8.01 -8.24
CA GLU A 83 15.93 9.46 -8.43
C GLU A 83 14.86 10.05 -7.51
N VAL A 84 14.03 9.20 -6.89
CA VAL A 84 13.06 9.63 -5.87
C VAL A 84 13.76 10.27 -4.66
N PHE A 85 15.01 9.88 -4.37
CA PHE A 85 15.78 10.48 -3.29
C PHE A 85 16.08 11.97 -3.51
N ASP A 86 16.12 12.44 -4.76
CA ASP A 86 16.35 13.85 -5.11
C ASP A 86 15.14 14.75 -4.72
N LEU A 87 13.99 14.13 -4.43
CA LEU A 87 12.77 14.82 -3.97
C LEU A 87 12.62 14.86 -2.44
N LEU A 88 13.65 14.41 -1.71
CA LEU A 88 13.62 14.34 -0.25
C LEU A 88 14.52 15.40 0.39
N ASP A 89 13.96 16.30 1.17
CA ASP A 89 14.67 17.37 1.88
C ASP A 89 15.31 16.90 3.21
N GLY A 90 15.81 15.66 3.27
CA GLY A 90 16.48 15.09 4.43
C GLY A 90 15.58 14.18 5.29
N ASP A 91 16.08 13.81 6.47
CA ASP A 91 15.50 12.75 7.30
C ASP A 91 14.16 13.13 7.97
N SER A 92 13.83 14.42 8.04
CA SER A 92 12.55 14.91 8.57
C SER A 92 11.42 14.95 7.54
N CYS A 93 11.74 14.59 6.29
CA CYS A 93 10.77 14.58 5.19
C CYS A 93 9.70 13.51 5.41
N VAL A 94 8.43 13.90 5.28
CA VAL A 94 7.30 12.97 5.27
C VAL A 94 7.02 12.58 3.82
N PHE A 95 7.35 11.36 3.46
CA PHE A 95 7.34 10.86 2.08
C PHE A 95 6.01 11.11 1.36
N GLU A 96 4.89 10.88 2.03
CA GLU A 96 3.54 11.07 1.49
C GLU A 96 3.19 12.55 1.23
N LYS A 97 3.76 13.46 2.02
CA LYS A 97 3.46 14.91 1.93
C LYS A 97 4.38 15.66 0.99
N THR A 98 5.51 15.08 0.66
CA THR A 98 6.55 15.70 -0.17
C THR A 98 6.77 14.90 -1.45
N ALA A 99 7.53 13.83 -1.42
CA ALA A 99 7.93 13.10 -2.62
C ALA A 99 6.74 12.54 -3.42
N LEU A 100 5.74 11.93 -2.78
CA LEU A 100 4.57 11.42 -3.51
C LEU A 100 3.73 12.54 -4.16
N VAL A 101 3.60 13.67 -3.48
CA VAL A 101 2.89 14.84 -4.04
C VAL A 101 3.65 15.40 -5.23
N GLU A 102 4.97 15.55 -5.11
CA GLU A 102 5.80 16.07 -6.20
C GLU A 102 5.85 15.11 -7.39
N LEU A 103 6.00 13.82 -7.14
CA LEU A 103 5.92 12.78 -8.19
C LEU A 103 4.58 12.83 -8.94
N ALA A 104 3.48 13.06 -8.24
CA ALA A 104 2.16 13.22 -8.86
C ALA A 104 2.10 14.49 -9.72
N ASN A 105 2.58 15.62 -9.21
CA ASN A 105 2.63 16.91 -9.95
C ASN A 105 3.48 16.81 -11.22
N LEU A 106 4.59 16.08 -11.15
CA LEU A 106 5.50 15.84 -12.28
C LEU A 106 4.98 14.77 -13.26
N GLY A 107 3.85 14.12 -12.99
CA GLY A 107 3.35 13.00 -13.79
C GLY A 107 4.28 11.78 -13.77
N GLN A 108 5.04 11.61 -12.68
CA GLN A 108 6.01 10.52 -12.48
C GLN A 108 5.51 9.44 -11.50
N LEU A 109 4.28 9.53 -11.02
CA LEU A 109 3.62 8.56 -10.14
C LEU A 109 2.56 7.77 -10.91
N MET A 110 2.68 6.45 -10.90
CA MET A 110 1.70 5.54 -11.48
C MET A 110 1.03 4.70 -10.39
N SER A 111 -0.17 4.24 -10.68
CA SER A 111 -0.97 3.41 -9.78
C SER A 111 -1.16 2.01 -10.36
N TYR A 112 -0.71 1.00 -9.63
CA TYR A 112 -1.02 -0.40 -9.87
C TYR A 112 -2.25 -0.78 -9.06
N VAL A 113 -3.39 -1.00 -9.71
CA VAL A 113 -4.65 -1.33 -9.04
C VAL A 113 -4.66 -2.79 -8.63
N HIS A 114 -4.72 -3.05 -7.32
CA HIS A 114 -4.82 -4.37 -6.73
C HIS A 114 -6.25 -4.63 -6.25
N THR A 115 -6.80 -5.78 -6.61
CA THR A 115 -8.18 -6.18 -6.29
C THR A 115 -8.26 -7.39 -5.35
N GLY A 116 -7.11 -7.92 -4.94
CA GLY A 116 -6.99 -9.03 -4.01
C GLY A 116 -7.06 -8.58 -2.55
N PHE A 117 -6.48 -9.37 -1.67
CA PHE A 117 -6.47 -9.11 -0.24
C PHE A 117 -5.46 -8.01 0.12
N TRP A 118 -5.91 -7.06 0.92
CA TRP A 118 -5.08 -6.08 1.61
C TRP A 118 -5.71 -5.73 2.95
N GLN A 119 -4.87 -5.60 3.99
CA GLN A 119 -5.29 -5.18 5.32
C GLN A 119 -4.13 -4.47 6.03
N CYS A 120 -4.40 -3.29 6.60
CA CYS A 120 -3.52 -2.65 7.56
C CYS A 120 -3.76 -3.18 8.98
N MET A 121 -2.83 -2.87 9.88
CA MET A 121 -2.87 -3.26 11.29
C MET A 121 -2.74 -2.02 12.19
N ASP A 122 -3.68 -1.07 12.05
CA ASP A 122 -3.66 0.20 12.77
C ASP A 122 -4.22 0.10 14.19
N ASN A 123 -4.96 -0.96 14.46
CA ASN A 123 -5.60 -1.18 15.75
C ASN A 123 -5.64 -2.67 16.14
N ILE A 124 -5.98 -2.92 17.42
CA ILE A 124 -6.00 -4.28 17.98
C ILE A 124 -7.03 -5.19 17.29
N ARG A 125 -8.14 -4.66 16.81
CA ARG A 125 -9.16 -5.45 16.10
C ARG A 125 -8.62 -5.98 14.79
N GLU A 126 -7.93 -5.17 14.03
CA GLU A 126 -7.29 -5.55 12.76
C GLU A 126 -6.17 -6.56 12.98
N LYS A 127 -5.32 -6.33 14.00
CA LYS A 127 -4.31 -7.29 14.43
C LYS A 127 -4.92 -8.65 14.74
N SER A 128 -5.96 -8.69 15.58
CA SER A 128 -6.62 -9.95 15.98
C SER A 128 -7.26 -10.66 14.79
N MET A 129 -7.81 -9.92 13.81
CA MET A 129 -8.34 -10.47 12.58
C MET A 129 -7.23 -11.15 11.75
N LEU A 130 -6.09 -10.48 11.58
CA LEU A 130 -4.96 -11.03 10.85
C LEU A 130 -4.38 -12.27 11.53
N GLU A 131 -4.22 -12.24 12.85
CA GLU A 131 -3.77 -13.40 13.65
C GLU A 131 -4.73 -14.60 13.50
N LYS A 132 -6.03 -14.34 13.50
CA LYS A 132 -7.04 -15.38 13.29
C LYS A 132 -6.91 -16.01 11.89
N LEU A 133 -6.79 -15.19 10.83
CA LEU A 133 -6.58 -15.71 9.48
C LEU A 133 -5.33 -16.58 9.39
N LEU A 134 -4.24 -16.17 10.06
CA LEU A 134 -3.01 -16.93 10.10
C LEU A 134 -3.17 -18.26 10.84
N ALA A 135 -3.83 -18.25 12.00
CA ALA A 135 -4.08 -19.46 12.82
C ALA A 135 -4.98 -20.48 12.10
N GLU A 136 -5.94 -20.00 11.30
CA GLU A 136 -6.84 -20.83 10.51
C GLU A 136 -6.25 -21.27 9.17
N ASN A 137 -4.98 -20.96 8.87
CA ASN A 137 -4.34 -21.20 7.57
C ASN A 137 -5.11 -20.59 6.38
N LYS A 138 -5.79 -19.46 6.60
CA LYS A 138 -6.56 -18.70 5.60
C LYS A 138 -5.91 -17.37 5.23
N ALA A 139 -4.65 -17.16 5.58
CA ALA A 139 -3.90 -15.93 5.34
C ALA A 139 -3.53 -15.78 3.85
N PRO A 140 -4.21 -14.93 3.04
CA PRO A 140 -4.00 -14.85 1.60
C PRO A 140 -2.62 -14.31 1.22
N TRP A 141 -2.00 -13.52 2.08
CA TRP A 141 -0.65 -12.96 1.89
C TRP A 141 0.46 -14.01 2.08
N LYS A 142 0.18 -15.17 2.73
CA LYS A 142 1.15 -16.24 2.94
C LYS A 142 1.21 -17.14 1.71
N LYS A 143 1.88 -16.65 0.65
CA LYS A 143 1.98 -17.36 -0.64
C LYS A 143 3.16 -18.35 -0.73
N TRP A 144 3.99 -18.45 0.31
CA TRP A 144 5.20 -19.29 0.32
C TRP A 144 5.17 -20.28 1.47
N GLU A 145 5.49 -21.51 1.18
CA GLU A 145 5.94 -22.48 2.18
C GLU A 145 7.41 -22.17 2.49
N ARG A 146 7.67 -21.39 3.50
CA ARG A 146 9.03 -21.08 3.90
C ARG A 146 9.37 -21.82 5.19
N THR A 147 10.31 -22.76 5.11
CA THR A 147 11.21 -23.06 6.22
C THR A 147 12.07 -21.80 6.39
N ILE A 148 11.82 -21.01 7.43
CA ILE A 148 12.68 -19.86 7.74
C ILE A 148 14.05 -20.45 8.03
N PRO A 149 15.12 -20.11 7.27
CA PRO A 149 16.47 -20.52 7.64
C PRO A 149 16.74 -20.00 9.05
N GLU A 150 17.37 -20.79 9.90
CA GLU A 150 17.78 -20.35 11.22
C GLU A 150 18.55 -19.03 11.07
N ILE A 151 18.12 -18.01 11.81
CA ILE A 151 18.79 -16.71 11.81
C ILE A 151 20.21 -16.96 12.36
N PRO A 152 21.26 -16.66 11.59
CA PRO A 152 22.62 -16.87 12.07
C PRO A 152 22.87 -16.12 13.38
N ASP A 153 23.67 -16.68 14.28
CA ASP A 153 23.91 -16.21 15.66
C ASP A 153 24.53 -14.81 15.81
N TYR A 154 24.90 -14.15 14.71
CA TYR A 154 25.41 -12.76 14.72
C TYR A 154 24.32 -11.67 14.86
N ALA A 155 23.08 -12.06 15.04
CA ALA A 155 21.94 -11.16 15.28
C ALA A 155 21.46 -11.15 16.75
N LYS A 156 22.25 -11.78 17.68
CA LYS A 156 22.03 -11.72 19.13
C LYS A 156 22.88 -10.64 19.77
#